data_242f2ac5eab053a4dfcdebf71b9c2885
#
_entry.id   242f2ac5eab053a4dfcdebf71b9c2885
#
_cell.length_a   1.000
_cell.length_b   1.000
_cell.length_c   1.000
_cell.angle_alpha   90.00
_cell.angle_beta   90.00
_cell.angle_gamma   90.00
#
_symmetry.space_group_name_H-M   'P 1'
#
loop_
_entity.id
_entity.type
_entity.pdbx_description
1 polymer ?
#
loop_
_entity_poly.entity_id
_entity_poly.type
_entity_poly.pdbx_seq_one_letter_code
_entity_poly.pdbx_strand_id
1 'polypeptide(L)'
;MAEEPKTVDIKDMLHFKTGNIALPVLETILNTIPFELGFCDENDEFQWFTDNGHRVYKRFKETLGKNVLGLHHGGARPQVQELLKQFHAGTKDNFEFLLDLDGRKIYISFYAVHDENGKYLGCFDFTGDITELQQMKETAKVIPPMDAIKAKEAAEKSTDRD
;
A
#
# COMPACT_ATOMS: atom_id res chain seq x y z
N MET A 1 -12.99 -28.86 12.96
CA MET A 1 -12.77 -28.19 14.26
C MET A 1 -12.54 -26.73 13.94
N ALA A 2 -13.41 -25.84 14.40
CA ALA A 2 -13.21 -24.40 14.24
C ALA A 2 -12.05 -23.97 15.17
N GLU A 3 -11.03 -23.31 14.64
CA GLU A 3 -10.01 -22.66 15.47
C GLU A 3 -10.70 -21.62 16.34
N GLU A 4 -10.44 -21.68 17.65
CA GLU A 4 -10.89 -20.62 18.56
C GLU A 4 -10.28 -19.27 18.13
N PRO A 5 -11.04 -18.18 18.19
CA PRO A 5 -10.51 -16.86 17.86
C PRO A 5 -9.34 -16.56 18.78
N LYS A 6 -8.15 -16.36 18.20
CA LYS A 6 -6.96 -15.94 18.94
C LYS A 6 -7.26 -14.63 19.66
N THR A 7 -7.28 -14.67 20.97
CA THR A 7 -7.35 -13.45 21.80
C THR A 7 -6.13 -12.59 21.48
N VAL A 8 -6.36 -11.35 21.02
CA VAL A 8 -5.28 -10.39 20.75
C VAL A 8 -4.65 -10.02 22.09
N ASP A 9 -3.36 -10.29 22.28
CA ASP A 9 -2.64 -9.89 23.48
C ASP A 9 -2.49 -8.36 23.48
N ILE A 10 -2.70 -7.73 24.66
CA ILE A 10 -2.53 -6.28 24.87
C ILE A 10 -1.12 -5.82 24.47
N LYS A 11 -0.11 -6.70 24.53
CA LYS A 11 1.26 -6.44 24.09
C LYS A 11 1.38 -6.15 22.60
N ASP A 12 0.43 -6.60 21.78
CA ASP A 12 0.41 -6.39 20.34
C ASP A 12 -0.35 -5.12 19.95
N MET A 13 -0.79 -4.32 20.91
CA MET A 13 -1.50 -3.07 20.65
C MET A 13 -0.53 -1.95 20.27
N LEU A 14 -0.73 -1.36 19.11
CA LEU A 14 -0.01 -0.17 18.64
C LEU A 14 -0.81 1.09 18.99
N HIS A 15 -0.10 2.09 19.50
CA HIS A 15 -0.68 3.35 19.94
C HIS A 15 -0.24 4.46 18.99
N PHE A 16 -1.18 5.01 18.23
CA PHE A 16 -0.97 6.17 17.37
C PHE A 16 -1.57 7.42 17.99
N LYS A 17 -1.15 8.59 17.54
CA LYS A 17 -1.76 9.88 17.93
C LYS A 17 -3.27 9.94 17.61
N THR A 18 -3.73 9.13 16.65
CA THR A 18 -5.11 9.11 16.15
C THR A 18 -5.94 7.93 16.65
N GLY A 19 -5.37 7.06 17.48
CA GLY A 19 -6.08 5.89 18.03
C GLY A 19 -5.17 4.67 18.21
N ASN A 20 -5.79 3.53 18.48
CA ASN A 20 -5.09 2.30 18.77
C ASN A 20 -5.53 1.19 17.81
N ILE A 21 -4.60 0.33 17.42
CA ILE A 21 -4.88 -0.85 16.59
C ILE A 21 -3.97 -2.00 17.00
N ALA A 22 -4.50 -3.21 17.02
CA ALA A 22 -3.69 -4.39 17.25
C ALA A 22 -2.81 -4.69 16.03
N LEU A 23 -1.55 -5.05 16.25
CA LEU A 23 -0.60 -5.38 15.19
C LEU A 23 -1.13 -6.41 14.19
N PRO A 24 -1.76 -7.54 14.59
CA PRO A 24 -2.32 -8.50 13.63
C PRO A 24 -3.44 -7.92 12.76
N VAL A 25 -4.22 -6.97 13.32
CA VAL A 25 -5.28 -6.28 12.55
C VAL A 25 -4.66 -5.33 11.54
N LEU A 26 -3.64 -4.56 11.91
CA LEU A 26 -2.91 -3.68 11.00
C LEU A 26 -2.27 -4.48 9.86
N GLU A 27 -1.59 -5.59 10.17
CA GLU A 27 -1.01 -6.49 9.16
C GLU A 27 -2.07 -7.00 8.18
N THR A 28 -3.24 -7.41 8.69
CA THR A 28 -4.36 -7.85 7.85
C THR A 28 -4.87 -6.72 6.95
N ILE A 29 -5.02 -5.50 7.48
CA ILE A 29 -5.43 -4.32 6.71
C ILE A 29 -4.44 -4.07 5.58
N LEU A 30 -3.14 -4.04 5.87
CA LEU A 30 -2.09 -3.79 4.89
C LEU A 30 -2.07 -4.88 3.79
N ASN A 31 -2.30 -6.14 4.14
CA ASN A 31 -2.39 -7.24 3.18
C ASN A 31 -3.73 -7.30 2.43
N THR A 32 -4.77 -6.59 2.89
CA THR A 32 -6.06 -6.49 2.21
C THR A 32 -6.05 -5.41 1.12
N ILE A 33 -5.21 -4.39 1.25
CA ILE A 33 -5.10 -3.32 0.27
C ILE A 33 -4.62 -3.92 -1.07
N PRO A 34 -5.29 -3.62 -2.22
CA PRO A 34 -4.93 -4.19 -3.53
C PRO A 34 -3.66 -3.54 -4.13
N PHE A 35 -2.80 -3.00 -3.28
CA PHE A 35 -1.53 -2.39 -3.63
C PHE A 35 -0.39 -3.08 -2.90
N GLU A 36 0.76 -3.11 -3.52
CA GLU A 36 1.99 -3.66 -2.96
C GLU A 36 2.72 -2.57 -2.20
N LEU A 37 3.09 -2.85 -0.97
CA LEU A 37 3.89 -1.97 -0.15
C LEU A 37 5.21 -2.66 0.15
N GLY A 38 6.29 -1.87 0.23
CA GLY A 38 7.60 -2.33 0.63
C GLY A 38 8.35 -1.25 1.38
N PHE A 39 9.29 -1.65 2.20
CA PHE A 39 10.14 -0.73 2.95
C PHE A 39 11.58 -1.23 3.00
N CYS A 40 12.53 -0.36 2.72
CA CYS A 40 13.93 -0.53 3.04
C CYS A 40 14.38 0.56 4.02
N ASP A 41 15.31 0.21 4.90
CA ASP A 41 15.82 1.11 5.92
C ASP A 41 16.84 2.13 5.37
N GLU A 42 17.44 2.91 6.27
CA GLU A 42 18.44 3.92 5.95
C GLU A 42 19.76 3.36 5.39
N ASN A 43 19.97 2.04 5.43
CA ASN A 43 21.10 1.35 4.83
C ASN A 43 20.75 0.71 3.48
N ASP A 44 19.56 1.01 2.93
CA ASP A 44 19.00 0.40 1.74
C ASP A 44 18.80 -1.12 1.86
N GLU A 45 18.64 -1.62 3.09
CA GLU A 45 18.32 -3.03 3.36
C GLU A 45 16.81 -3.24 3.37
N PHE A 46 16.33 -4.22 2.61
CA PHE A 46 14.91 -4.51 2.47
C PHE A 46 14.36 -5.16 3.74
N GLN A 47 13.48 -4.47 4.46
CA GLN A 47 13.03 -4.85 5.79
C GLN A 47 11.64 -5.46 5.83
N TRP A 48 10.73 -5.03 4.94
CA TRP A 48 9.35 -5.42 5.03
C TRP A 48 8.62 -5.27 3.69
N PHE A 49 7.60 -6.11 3.47
CA PHE A 49 6.67 -6.00 2.34
C PHE A 49 5.31 -6.60 2.69
N THR A 50 4.24 -6.12 2.04
CA THR A 50 2.92 -6.75 2.08
C THR A 50 2.88 -7.99 1.18
N ASP A 51 2.16 -9.02 1.63
CA ASP A 51 1.90 -10.23 0.83
C ASP A 51 0.38 -10.39 0.65
N ASN A 52 -0.17 -9.68 -0.34
CA ASN A 52 -1.60 -9.70 -0.66
C ASN A 52 -2.00 -10.85 -1.60
N GLY A 53 -1.09 -11.76 -1.93
CA GLY A 53 -1.30 -12.91 -2.82
C GLY A 53 -1.38 -12.57 -4.32
N HIS A 54 -1.35 -11.28 -4.70
CA HIS A 54 -1.54 -10.82 -6.08
C HIS A 54 -0.44 -9.88 -6.57
N ARG A 55 0.76 -9.96 -5.99
CA ARG A 55 1.86 -9.04 -6.33
C ARG A 55 2.25 -9.10 -7.80
N VAL A 56 2.40 -7.93 -8.41
CA VAL A 56 3.00 -7.74 -9.74
C VAL A 56 4.47 -8.17 -9.70
N TYR A 57 5.18 -7.71 -8.66
CA TYR A 57 6.58 -8.07 -8.42
C TYR A 57 6.69 -9.00 -7.21
N LYS A 58 6.93 -10.28 -7.47
CA LYS A 58 7.10 -11.26 -6.39
C LYS A 58 8.24 -10.86 -5.45
N ARG A 59 8.02 -11.02 -4.16
CA ARG A 59 9.02 -10.86 -3.11
C ARG A 59 9.11 -12.15 -2.30
N PHE A 60 10.27 -12.39 -1.74
CA PHE A 60 10.54 -13.61 -0.97
C PHE A 60 11.16 -13.21 0.36
N LYS A 61 10.81 -13.93 1.43
CA LYS A 61 11.34 -13.68 2.78
C LYS A 61 12.87 -13.76 2.84
N GLU A 62 13.48 -14.55 1.97
CA GLU A 62 14.94 -14.70 1.85
C GLU A 62 15.64 -13.43 1.35
N THR A 63 14.87 -12.46 0.86
CA THR A 63 15.39 -11.14 0.43
C THR A 63 15.43 -10.11 1.55
N LEU A 64 14.77 -10.37 2.68
CA LEU A 64 14.81 -9.49 3.84
C LEU A 64 16.24 -9.39 4.41
N GLY A 65 16.61 -8.19 4.84
CA GLY A 65 17.96 -7.86 5.30
C GLY A 65 19.01 -7.76 4.20
N LYS A 66 18.63 -7.88 2.92
CA LYS A 66 19.55 -7.70 1.79
C LYS A 66 19.37 -6.33 1.16
N ASN A 67 20.47 -5.82 0.55
CA ASN A 67 20.42 -4.55 -0.16
C ASN A 67 19.37 -4.58 -1.26
N VAL A 68 18.48 -3.58 -1.28
CA VAL A 68 17.32 -3.47 -2.17
C VAL A 68 17.71 -3.43 -3.65
N LEU A 69 18.90 -2.97 -3.99
CA LEU A 69 19.40 -2.97 -5.38
C LEU A 69 19.55 -4.39 -5.94
N GLY A 70 19.69 -5.40 -5.08
CA GLY A 70 19.71 -6.81 -5.48
C GLY A 70 18.35 -7.32 -5.96
N LEU A 71 17.25 -6.63 -5.63
CA LEU A 71 15.90 -6.96 -6.08
C LEU A 71 15.56 -6.37 -7.46
N HIS A 72 16.40 -5.48 -7.96
CA HIS A 72 16.18 -4.76 -9.22
C HIS A 72 17.19 -5.20 -10.28
N HIS A 73 16.71 -5.51 -11.47
CA HIS A 73 17.51 -6.00 -12.58
C HIS A 73 17.39 -5.09 -13.81
N GLY A 74 18.35 -5.22 -14.74
CA GLY A 74 18.34 -4.48 -15.99
C GLY A 74 18.28 -2.97 -15.80
N GLY A 75 17.45 -2.29 -16.57
CA GLY A 75 17.31 -0.83 -16.54
C GLY A 75 16.70 -0.26 -15.27
N ALA A 76 15.99 -1.05 -14.48
CA ALA A 76 15.39 -0.59 -13.22
C ALA A 76 16.44 -0.33 -12.14
N ARG A 77 17.52 -1.14 -12.10
CA ARG A 77 18.55 -1.01 -11.05
C ARG A 77 19.24 0.36 -11.02
N PRO A 78 19.75 0.93 -12.12
CA PRO A 78 20.34 2.26 -12.06
C PRO A 78 19.35 3.36 -11.71
N GLN A 79 18.08 3.23 -12.08
CA GLN A 79 17.04 4.18 -11.72
C GLN A 79 16.79 4.17 -10.20
N VAL A 80 16.66 2.97 -9.59
CA VAL A 80 16.49 2.83 -8.15
C VAL A 80 17.75 3.31 -7.41
N GLN A 81 18.94 3.03 -7.92
CA GLN A 81 20.19 3.53 -7.34
C GLN A 81 20.24 5.06 -7.31
N GLU A 82 19.83 5.72 -8.39
CA GLU A 82 19.81 7.17 -8.47
C GLU A 82 18.76 7.79 -7.53
N LEU A 83 17.55 7.20 -7.46
CA LEU A 83 16.51 7.70 -6.55
C LEU A 83 16.95 7.59 -5.07
N LEU A 84 17.53 6.45 -4.66
CA LEU A 84 18.05 6.27 -3.30
C LEU A 84 19.13 7.29 -2.97
N LYS A 85 20.06 7.52 -3.90
CA LYS A 85 21.10 8.56 -3.76
C LYS A 85 20.50 9.94 -3.51
N GLN A 86 19.42 10.30 -4.22
CA GLN A 86 18.75 11.60 -4.03
C GLN A 86 17.99 11.64 -2.69
N PHE A 87 17.40 10.53 -2.24
CA PHE A 87 16.78 10.43 -0.92
C PHE A 87 17.80 10.61 0.21
N HIS A 88 18.94 9.92 0.14
CA HIS A 88 20.04 10.09 1.10
C HIS A 88 20.60 11.52 1.12
N ALA A 89 20.64 12.17 -0.04
CA ALA A 89 21.10 13.55 -0.15
C ALA A 89 20.04 14.59 0.29
N GLY A 90 18.79 14.16 0.53
CA GLY A 90 17.68 15.06 0.84
C GLY A 90 17.34 16.04 -0.29
N THR A 91 17.66 15.68 -1.53
CA THR A 91 17.41 16.55 -2.70
C THR A 91 16.05 16.28 -3.33
N LYS A 92 15.43 15.14 -3.01
CA LYS A 92 14.11 14.75 -3.47
C LYS A 92 13.47 13.79 -2.48
N ASP A 93 12.13 13.83 -2.34
CA ASP A 93 11.39 13.02 -1.37
C ASP A 93 10.48 11.99 -2.02
N ASN A 94 10.26 12.07 -3.34
CA ASN A 94 9.46 11.08 -4.07
C ASN A 94 9.89 10.92 -5.52
N PHE A 95 9.60 9.72 -6.05
CA PHE A 95 9.68 9.39 -7.48
C PHE A 95 8.47 8.57 -7.88
N GLU A 96 7.96 8.83 -9.07
CA GLU A 96 6.78 8.16 -9.61
C GLU A 96 7.08 7.61 -11.00
N PHE A 97 6.56 6.42 -11.28
CA PHE A 97 6.68 5.74 -12.56
C PHE A 97 5.33 5.18 -12.97
N LEU A 98 5.01 5.32 -14.26
CA LEU A 98 3.88 4.64 -14.87
C LEU A 98 4.42 3.73 -15.98
N LEU A 99 4.22 2.43 -15.83
CA LEU A 99 4.71 1.42 -16.73
C LEU A 99 3.55 0.73 -17.45
N ASP A 100 3.78 0.33 -18.70
CA ASP A 100 2.93 -0.63 -19.39
C ASP A 100 3.56 -2.02 -19.26
N LEU A 101 2.84 -2.93 -18.61
CA LEU A 101 3.26 -4.31 -18.43
C LEU A 101 2.20 -5.22 -19.05
N ASP A 102 2.41 -5.66 -20.27
CA ASP A 102 1.49 -6.51 -21.03
C ASP A 102 0.06 -5.94 -21.10
N GLY A 103 -0.05 -4.63 -21.35
CA GLY A 103 -1.31 -3.89 -21.44
C GLY A 103 -1.90 -3.46 -20.10
N ARG A 104 -1.28 -3.84 -18.97
CA ARG A 104 -1.64 -3.35 -17.64
C ARG A 104 -0.88 -2.06 -17.33
N LYS A 105 -1.54 -1.11 -16.71
CA LYS A 105 -0.94 0.14 -16.27
C LYS A 105 -0.49 0.00 -14.82
N ILE A 106 0.81 -0.12 -14.63
CA ILE A 106 1.41 -0.30 -13.31
C ILE A 106 1.98 1.03 -12.84
N TYR A 107 1.43 1.53 -11.75
CA TYR A 107 1.92 2.73 -11.06
C TYR A 107 2.86 2.30 -9.93
N ILE A 108 4.05 2.89 -9.90
CA ILE A 108 5.05 2.67 -8.85
C ILE A 108 5.44 4.03 -8.30
N SER A 109 5.44 4.15 -6.99
CA SER A 109 5.89 5.35 -6.31
C SER A 109 6.84 5.01 -5.18
N PHE A 110 7.90 5.79 -5.04
CA PHE A 110 8.89 5.69 -3.99
C PHE A 110 8.89 6.98 -3.17
N TYR A 111 8.94 6.84 -1.86
CA TYR A 111 8.94 7.95 -0.91
C TYR A 111 10.09 7.84 0.06
N ALA A 112 10.81 8.94 0.26
CA ALA A 112 11.74 9.06 1.36
C ALA A 112 10.96 9.18 2.67
N VAL A 113 11.27 8.34 3.65
CA VAL A 113 10.67 8.36 4.98
C VAL A 113 11.61 9.07 5.93
N HIS A 114 11.07 10.06 6.66
CA HIS A 114 11.83 10.82 7.66
C HIS A 114 11.12 10.78 9.01
N ASP A 115 11.88 10.88 10.08
CA ASP A 115 11.32 11.10 11.41
C ASP A 115 10.88 12.57 11.60
N GLU A 116 10.34 12.89 12.77
CA GLU A 116 9.89 14.24 13.13
C GLU A 116 11.01 15.29 13.19
N ASN A 117 12.27 14.87 13.24
CA ASN A 117 13.45 15.73 13.23
C ASN A 117 14.07 15.86 11.83
N GLY A 118 13.46 15.22 10.81
CA GLY A 118 13.95 15.23 9.44
C GLY A 118 15.06 14.23 9.14
N LYS A 119 15.36 13.29 10.07
CA LYS A 119 16.33 12.24 9.83
C LYS A 119 15.75 11.22 8.85
N TYR A 120 16.49 10.89 7.79
CA TYR A 120 16.12 9.83 6.86
C TYR A 120 16.08 8.47 7.56
N LEU A 121 14.97 7.78 7.43
CA LEU A 121 14.71 6.46 8.00
C LEU A 121 14.70 5.34 6.97
N GLY A 122 14.59 5.68 5.69
CA GLY A 122 14.53 4.69 4.62
C GLY A 122 13.58 5.08 3.50
N CYS A 123 13.35 4.14 2.61
CA CYS A 123 12.50 4.29 1.44
C CYS A 123 11.28 3.37 1.55
N PHE A 124 10.11 3.94 1.32
CA PHE A 124 8.84 3.23 1.20
C PHE A 124 8.44 3.15 -0.26
N ASP A 125 8.09 1.98 -0.76
CA ASP A 125 7.56 1.79 -2.11
C ASP A 125 6.09 1.37 -2.10
N PHE A 126 5.39 1.85 -3.12
CA PHE A 126 4.00 1.57 -3.40
C PHE A 126 3.87 1.15 -4.86
N THR A 127 3.28 -0.01 -5.12
CA THR A 127 3.05 -0.50 -6.49
C THR A 127 1.59 -0.93 -6.65
N GLY A 128 0.95 -0.49 -7.72
CA GLY A 128 -0.44 -0.84 -8.00
C GLY A 128 -0.74 -1.01 -9.47
N ASP A 129 -1.58 -1.98 -9.80
CA ASP A 129 -2.24 -2.06 -11.09
C ASP A 129 -3.41 -1.07 -11.09
N ILE A 130 -3.30 -0.01 -11.87
CA ILE A 130 -4.29 1.05 -11.98
C ILE A 130 -5.11 0.97 -13.28
N THR A 131 -5.02 -0.15 -14.01
CA THR A 131 -5.68 -0.32 -15.31
C THR A 131 -7.18 -0.04 -15.22
N GLU A 132 -7.87 -0.65 -14.26
CA GLU A 132 -9.30 -0.43 -14.06
C GLU A 132 -9.61 0.99 -13.58
N LEU A 133 -8.78 1.56 -12.70
CA LEU A 133 -8.94 2.93 -12.20
C LEU A 133 -8.86 3.96 -13.33
N GLN A 134 -7.95 3.77 -14.29
CA GLN A 134 -7.84 4.64 -15.46
C GLN A 134 -9.05 4.57 -16.40
N GLN A 135 -9.79 3.46 -16.38
CA GLN A 135 -11.00 3.27 -17.19
C GLN A 135 -12.25 3.83 -16.54
N MET A 136 -12.21 4.17 -15.26
CA MET A 136 -13.34 4.77 -14.56
C MET A 136 -13.64 6.18 -15.09
N LYS A 137 -14.77 6.32 -15.79
CA LYS A 137 -15.21 7.58 -16.38
C LYS A 137 -16.12 8.40 -15.46
N GLU A 138 -16.72 7.77 -14.45
CA GLU A 138 -17.69 8.37 -13.54
C GLU A 138 -17.44 7.95 -12.10
N THR A 139 -17.36 8.90 -11.20
CA THR A 139 -17.20 8.66 -9.75
C THR A 139 -18.48 8.13 -9.08
N ALA A 140 -19.65 8.34 -9.72
CA ALA A 140 -20.96 8.02 -9.15
C ALA A 140 -21.31 6.52 -9.14
N LYS A 141 -20.51 5.64 -9.75
CA LYS A 141 -20.82 4.21 -9.81
C LYS A 141 -20.43 3.42 -8.55
N VAL A 142 -19.63 4.00 -7.68
CA VAL A 142 -19.08 3.28 -6.51
C VAL A 142 -19.90 3.53 -5.25
N ILE A 143 -20.38 4.76 -5.05
CA ILE A 143 -21.26 5.10 -3.91
C ILE A 143 -22.39 5.98 -4.45
N PRO A 144 -23.65 5.49 -4.44
CA PRO A 144 -24.77 6.32 -4.84
C PRO A 144 -24.84 7.58 -3.97
N PRO A 145 -25.20 8.74 -4.53
CA PRO A 145 -25.43 9.94 -3.75
C PRO A 145 -26.42 9.68 -2.61
N MET A 146 -26.22 10.33 -1.47
CA MET A 146 -27.07 10.12 -0.27
C MET A 146 -28.56 10.41 -0.50
N ASP A 147 -28.89 11.29 -1.41
CA ASP A 147 -30.26 11.58 -1.85
C ASP A 147 -30.87 10.40 -2.64
N ALA A 148 -30.09 9.70 -3.47
CA ALA A 148 -30.53 8.49 -4.17
C ALA A 148 -30.77 7.33 -3.20
N ILE A 149 -29.94 7.20 -2.15
CA ILE A 149 -30.11 6.19 -1.09
C ILE A 149 -31.40 6.47 -0.33
N LYS A 150 -31.62 7.73 0.11
CA LYS A 150 -32.83 8.16 0.81
C LYS A 150 -34.10 7.98 -0.01
N ALA A 151 -34.03 8.25 -1.32
CA ALA A 151 -35.15 8.04 -2.23
C ALA A 151 -35.53 6.56 -2.35
N LYS A 152 -34.53 5.67 -2.41
CA LYS A 152 -34.75 4.21 -2.45
C LYS A 152 -35.38 3.69 -1.15
N GLU A 153 -34.86 4.11 0.00
CA GLU A 153 -35.42 3.77 1.32
C GLU A 153 -36.84 4.28 1.52
N ALA A 154 -37.17 5.48 0.97
CA ALA A 154 -38.52 6.03 1.02
C ALA A 154 -39.50 5.25 0.13
N ALA A 155 -39.06 4.79 -1.06
CA ALA A 155 -39.87 3.96 -1.95
C ALA A 155 -40.16 2.57 -1.37
N GLU A 156 -39.15 1.94 -0.75
CA GLU A 156 -39.31 0.64 -0.08
C GLU A 156 -40.30 0.70 1.09
N LYS A 157 -40.26 1.79 1.88
CA LYS A 157 -41.23 2.01 2.99
C LYS A 157 -42.63 2.32 2.53
N SER A 158 -42.85 2.73 1.30
CA SER A 158 -44.21 2.99 0.75
C SER A 158 -44.87 1.72 0.21
N THR A 159 -44.05 0.73 -0.23
CA THR A 159 -44.58 -0.57 -0.73
C THR A 159 -44.93 -1.55 0.39
N ASP A 160 -44.45 -1.37 1.61
CA ASP A 160 -44.81 -2.21 2.76
C ASP A 160 -46.10 -1.77 3.50
N ARG A 161 -46.84 -0.79 2.95
CA ARG A 161 -48.08 -0.26 3.58
C ARG A 161 -49.38 -0.58 2.84
N ASP A 162 -49.30 -1.33 1.75
CA ASP A 162 -50.47 -1.88 1.03
C ASP A 162 -50.56 -3.41 1.23
#